data_90b7a7147cd2f4493e7bfeb9b34f0e8e
#
_entry.id   90b7a7147cd2f4493e7bfeb9b34f0e8e
#
_cell.length_a   1.000
_cell.length_b   1.000
_cell.length_c   1.000
_cell.angle_alpha   90.00
_cell.angle_beta   90.00
_cell.angle_gamma   90.00
#
_symmetry.space_group_name_H-M   'P 1'
#
loop_
_entity.id
_entity.type
_entity.pdbx_description
1 polymer ?
#
loop_
_entity_poly.entity_id
_entity_poly.type
_entity_poly.pdbx_seq_one_letter_code
_entity_poly.pdbx_strand_id
1 'polypeptide(L)'
;MSKNDNMLTILWMLNSGEKWTAKQISEKLEISIRTVYRYIDALCASGVPIISDSGHNGGYSLLHNFIQSPLLFSMDEKKTLLHAALFAKEAGYPLSEALENATSKLKMYSNQEQESILSHQLAGFEVINRKGYLTVQPVLQELEHAVANEGSVEICYRKKHDEQSQNRVIDPYGVVNWNNKWYTIAFCHLRNEIRSFRVERILNITRTPFSFNRPNDFSARTFFMNNLLPDVAGKSGLISLIIGGRAEALDDLCLHWFLEHHLQERTSTQATFVLEEELLYTHVPNIILPYGKSIKVIEPQNLKNKLVAVASELMEYYQV
;
A
#
# COMPACT_ATOMS: atom_id res chain seq x y z
N MET A 1 10.90 45.29 -4.55
CA MET A 1 10.70 44.04 -3.81
C MET A 1 11.09 42.84 -4.69
N SER A 2 11.68 41.80 -4.11
CA SER A 2 12.00 40.62 -4.90
C SER A 2 10.72 39.87 -5.31
N LYS A 3 10.81 38.93 -6.27
CA LYS A 3 9.68 38.08 -6.69
C LYS A 3 9.08 37.33 -5.48
N ASN A 4 9.94 36.83 -4.61
CA ASN A 4 9.53 36.03 -3.43
C ASN A 4 8.84 36.92 -2.39
N ASP A 5 9.31 38.16 -2.18
CA ASP A 5 8.69 39.08 -1.24
C ASP A 5 7.26 39.44 -1.68
N ASN A 6 7.04 39.66 -2.97
CA ASN A 6 5.71 39.92 -3.51
C ASN A 6 4.76 38.72 -3.37
N MET A 7 5.23 37.53 -3.62
CA MET A 7 4.41 36.30 -3.44
C MET A 7 4.03 36.11 -1.97
N LEU A 8 4.96 36.31 -1.03
CA LEU A 8 4.69 36.24 0.41
C LEU A 8 3.70 37.34 0.82
N THR A 9 3.84 38.56 0.31
CA THR A 9 2.91 39.66 0.62
C THR A 9 1.50 39.35 0.12
N ILE A 10 1.35 38.77 -1.08
CA ILE A 10 0.05 38.31 -1.60
C ILE A 10 -0.54 37.26 -0.66
N LEU A 11 0.27 36.29 -0.23
CA LEU A 11 -0.20 35.28 0.72
C LEU A 11 -0.69 35.89 2.03
N TRP A 12 0.04 36.86 2.59
CA TRP A 12 -0.37 37.59 3.78
C TRP A 12 -1.67 38.39 3.59
N MET A 13 -1.82 39.03 2.44
CA MET A 13 -3.06 39.76 2.10
C MET A 13 -4.25 38.80 2.05
N LEU A 14 -4.13 37.67 1.36
CA LEU A 14 -5.19 36.66 1.28
C LEU A 14 -5.46 35.99 2.64
N ASN A 15 -4.46 36.00 3.51
CA ASN A 15 -4.57 35.45 4.89
C ASN A 15 -5.42 36.33 5.81
N SER A 16 -5.73 37.57 5.46
CA SER A 16 -6.62 38.44 6.26
C SER A 16 -8.06 37.96 6.32
N GLY A 17 -8.44 36.94 5.54
CA GLY A 17 -9.82 36.45 5.43
C GLY A 17 -10.70 37.31 4.51
N GLU A 18 -10.16 38.39 3.98
CA GLU A 18 -10.85 39.24 3.02
C GLU A 18 -10.61 38.77 1.57
N LYS A 19 -11.58 39.07 0.70
CA LYS A 19 -11.40 38.89 -0.74
C LYS A 19 -10.62 40.05 -1.33
N TRP A 20 -9.58 39.76 -2.08
CA TRP A 20 -8.76 40.75 -2.77
C TRP A 20 -8.88 40.62 -4.28
N THR A 21 -9.24 41.69 -4.97
CA THR A 21 -9.25 41.72 -6.45
C THR A 21 -7.82 41.83 -6.99
N ALA A 22 -7.59 41.32 -8.22
CA ALA A 22 -6.29 41.48 -8.87
C ALA A 22 -5.86 42.94 -8.98
N LYS A 23 -6.82 43.88 -9.13
CA LYS A 23 -6.58 45.33 -9.18
C LYS A 23 -6.08 45.86 -7.83
N GLN A 24 -6.74 45.50 -6.72
CA GLN A 24 -6.31 45.91 -5.37
C GLN A 24 -4.91 45.38 -5.03
N ILE A 25 -4.63 44.14 -5.37
CA ILE A 25 -3.30 43.52 -5.17
C ILE A 25 -2.25 44.26 -6.02
N SER A 26 -2.57 44.55 -7.30
CA SER A 26 -1.71 45.29 -8.22
C SER A 26 -1.36 46.68 -7.70
N GLU A 27 -2.36 47.40 -7.21
CA GLU A 27 -2.19 48.75 -6.62
C GLU A 27 -1.35 48.73 -5.35
N LYS A 28 -1.61 47.76 -4.47
CA LYS A 28 -0.92 47.64 -3.16
C LYS A 28 0.56 47.24 -3.30
N LEU A 29 0.88 46.43 -4.32
CA LEU A 29 2.25 45.93 -4.56
C LEU A 29 3.01 46.71 -5.62
N GLU A 30 2.36 47.70 -6.26
CA GLU A 30 2.92 48.49 -7.38
C GLU A 30 3.43 47.59 -8.54
N ILE A 31 2.68 46.55 -8.86
CA ILE A 31 2.99 45.60 -9.96
C ILE A 31 1.84 45.52 -10.94
N SER A 32 2.11 45.03 -12.15
CA SER A 32 1.04 44.86 -13.16
C SER A 32 0.06 43.76 -12.77
N ILE A 33 -1.22 43.89 -13.16
CA ILE A 33 -2.26 42.86 -12.96
C ILE A 33 -1.82 41.53 -13.56
N ARG A 34 -1.13 41.55 -14.71
CA ARG A 34 -0.56 40.32 -15.32
C ARG A 34 0.46 39.63 -14.42
N THR A 35 1.23 40.41 -13.67
CA THR A 35 2.19 39.90 -12.70
C THR A 35 1.47 39.28 -11.49
N VAL A 36 0.35 39.88 -11.04
CA VAL A 36 -0.50 39.31 -9.99
C VAL A 36 -1.00 37.94 -10.40
N TYR A 37 -1.58 37.78 -11.58
CA TYR A 37 -2.05 36.47 -12.06
C TYR A 37 -0.94 35.43 -12.05
N ARG A 38 0.24 35.78 -12.59
CA ARG A 38 1.39 34.88 -12.60
C ARG A 38 1.84 34.46 -11.19
N TYR A 39 1.71 35.35 -10.21
CA TYR A 39 2.07 35.01 -8.82
C TYR A 39 0.99 34.15 -8.14
N ILE A 40 -0.29 34.42 -8.40
CA ILE A 40 -1.40 33.57 -7.97
C ILE A 40 -1.25 32.18 -8.54
N ASP A 41 -1.01 32.03 -9.84
CA ASP A 41 -0.79 30.73 -10.49
C ASP A 41 0.42 29.98 -9.86
N ALA A 42 1.50 30.71 -9.59
CA ALA A 42 2.67 30.12 -8.95
C ALA A 42 2.40 29.65 -7.51
N LEU A 43 1.60 30.40 -6.75
CA LEU A 43 1.16 30.02 -5.41
C LEU A 43 0.25 28.78 -5.45
N CYS A 44 -0.71 28.75 -6.38
CA CYS A 44 -1.57 27.59 -6.60
C CYS A 44 -0.75 26.35 -7.00
N ALA A 45 0.20 26.49 -7.91
CA ALA A 45 1.11 25.41 -8.30
C ALA A 45 2.01 24.91 -7.14
N SER A 46 2.25 25.78 -6.15
CA SER A 46 2.97 25.44 -4.91
C SER A 46 2.06 24.81 -3.83
N GLY A 47 0.77 24.57 -4.14
CA GLY A 47 -0.18 23.93 -3.23
C GLY A 47 -0.96 24.88 -2.32
N VAL A 48 -0.89 26.20 -2.55
CA VAL A 48 -1.71 27.18 -1.81
C VAL A 48 -3.15 27.13 -2.35
N PRO A 49 -4.17 26.79 -1.54
CA PRO A 49 -5.56 26.67 -2.01
C PRO A 49 -6.22 28.05 -2.12
N ILE A 50 -5.94 28.74 -3.23
CA ILE A 50 -6.55 30.02 -3.55
C ILE A 50 -7.85 29.79 -4.32
N ILE A 51 -8.93 30.35 -3.82
CA ILE A 51 -10.23 30.38 -4.51
C ILE A 51 -10.29 31.65 -5.33
N SER A 52 -10.69 31.53 -6.59
CA SER A 52 -10.97 32.68 -7.45
C SER A 52 -12.47 32.74 -7.78
N ASP A 53 -13.12 33.81 -7.40
CA ASP A 53 -14.51 34.10 -7.75
C ASP A 53 -14.55 35.09 -8.90
N SER A 54 -15.35 34.83 -9.91
CA SER A 54 -15.58 35.72 -11.04
C SER A 54 -16.80 36.59 -10.81
N GLY A 55 -16.81 37.83 -11.35
CA GLY A 55 -17.94 38.74 -11.29
C GLY A 55 -17.64 40.08 -10.62
N HIS A 56 -18.67 40.92 -10.44
CA HIS A 56 -18.53 42.29 -9.94
C HIS A 56 -17.96 42.37 -8.51
N ASN A 57 -18.25 41.34 -7.68
CA ASN A 57 -17.70 41.16 -6.34
C ASN A 57 -16.68 40.00 -6.32
N GLY A 58 -16.07 39.66 -7.45
CA GLY A 58 -15.08 38.63 -7.58
C GLY A 58 -13.73 39.02 -6.98
N GLY A 59 -12.88 38.05 -6.76
CA GLY A 59 -11.55 38.23 -6.22
C GLY A 59 -10.92 36.94 -5.80
N TYR A 60 -9.78 37.02 -5.17
CA TYR A 60 -9.03 35.93 -4.63
C TYR A 60 -9.20 35.84 -3.10
N SER A 61 -9.38 34.66 -2.59
CA SER A 61 -9.40 34.38 -1.15
C SER A 61 -8.72 33.03 -0.89
N LEU A 62 -8.25 32.80 0.31
CA LEU A 62 -7.82 31.47 0.73
C LEU A 62 -9.02 30.64 1.20
N LEU A 63 -8.94 29.32 1.00
CA LEU A 63 -9.94 28.41 1.54
C LEU A 63 -10.01 28.57 3.06
N HIS A 64 -11.21 28.76 3.60
CA HIS A 64 -11.45 29.21 5.01
C HIS A 64 -10.72 28.40 6.06
N ASN A 65 -10.43 27.13 5.80
CA ASN A 65 -9.74 26.22 6.73
C ASN A 65 -8.21 26.19 6.58
N PHE A 66 -7.64 26.86 5.57
CA PHE A 66 -6.19 26.89 5.34
C PHE A 66 -5.46 27.84 6.31
N ILE A 67 -6.18 28.81 6.87
CA ILE A 67 -5.61 29.89 7.68
C ILE A 67 -5.54 29.56 9.17
N GLN A 68 -6.30 28.56 9.67
CA GLN A 68 -6.41 28.32 11.10
C GLN A 68 -5.22 27.59 11.71
N SER A 69 -4.33 27.03 10.91
CA SER A 69 -3.00 26.59 11.37
C SER A 69 -2.08 26.40 10.17
N PRO A 70 -0.85 26.97 10.14
CA PRO A 70 0.20 26.27 9.43
C PRO A 70 0.11 24.81 9.89
N LEU A 71 0.26 23.83 8.99
CA LEU A 71 0.31 22.40 9.35
C LEU A 71 1.44 22.18 10.37
N LEU A 72 1.16 22.56 11.63
CA LEU A 72 2.05 22.41 12.76
C LEU A 72 1.78 21.03 13.32
N PHE A 73 2.58 20.07 12.91
CA PHE A 73 2.57 18.77 13.54
C PHE A 73 3.17 18.84 14.92
N SER A 74 2.49 18.28 15.91
CA SER A 74 3.06 18.00 17.23
C SER A 74 4.26 17.06 17.10
N MET A 75 5.07 16.94 18.15
CA MET A 75 6.22 16.03 18.16
C MET A 75 5.81 14.58 17.91
N ASP A 76 4.70 14.13 18.50
CA ASP A 76 4.19 12.77 18.32
C ASP A 76 3.68 12.52 16.90
N GLU A 77 3.01 13.50 16.28
CA GLU A 77 2.58 13.41 14.89
C GLU A 77 3.77 13.36 13.95
N LYS A 78 4.78 14.23 14.14
CA LYS A 78 6.03 14.18 13.35
C LYS A 78 6.72 12.83 13.46
N LYS A 79 6.89 12.32 14.69
CA LYS A 79 7.46 11.01 14.96
C LYS A 79 6.69 9.90 14.25
N THR A 80 5.36 9.90 14.38
CA THR A 80 4.50 8.90 13.75
C THR A 80 4.61 8.91 12.22
N LEU A 81 4.62 10.09 11.60
CA LEU A 81 4.80 10.24 10.16
C LEU A 81 6.19 9.76 9.70
N LEU A 82 7.24 10.05 10.46
CA LEU A 82 8.60 9.58 10.14
C LEU A 82 8.73 8.06 10.30
N HIS A 83 8.10 7.45 11.31
CA HIS A 83 8.04 5.99 11.43
C HIS A 83 7.26 5.36 10.28
N ALA A 84 6.09 5.92 9.93
CA ALA A 84 5.31 5.45 8.77
C ALA A 84 6.12 5.54 7.46
N ALA A 85 6.91 6.60 7.29
CA ALA A 85 7.81 6.75 6.14
C ALA A 85 8.90 5.67 6.11
N LEU A 86 9.46 5.28 7.27
CA LEU A 86 10.40 4.16 7.36
C LEU A 86 9.75 2.83 6.95
N PHE A 87 8.52 2.54 7.43
CA PHE A 87 7.78 1.36 7.00
C PHE A 87 7.54 1.36 5.49
N ALA A 88 7.09 2.50 4.94
CA ALA A 88 6.81 2.63 3.52
C ALA A 88 8.08 2.42 2.67
N LYS A 89 9.20 3.01 3.08
CA LYS A 89 10.50 2.85 2.43
C LYS A 89 10.95 1.38 2.42
N GLU A 90 10.88 0.72 3.57
CA GLU A 90 11.27 -0.68 3.71
C GLU A 90 10.29 -1.64 3.02
N ALA A 91 9.03 -1.27 2.86
CA ALA A 91 8.07 -2.01 2.04
C ALA A 91 8.26 -1.81 0.53
N GLY A 92 9.23 -0.98 0.11
CA GLY A 92 9.48 -0.65 -1.30
C GLY A 92 8.38 0.22 -1.91
N TYR A 93 7.86 1.18 -1.14
CA TYR A 93 6.86 2.12 -1.63
C TYR A 93 7.35 2.87 -2.87
N PRO A 94 6.52 2.99 -3.94
CA PRO A 94 6.98 3.46 -5.25
C PRO A 94 7.42 4.93 -5.27
N LEU A 95 6.83 5.80 -4.44
CA LEU A 95 7.14 7.23 -4.38
C LEU A 95 8.17 7.58 -3.29
N SER A 96 9.23 6.80 -3.17
CA SER A 96 10.25 6.95 -2.12
C SER A 96 10.92 8.32 -2.13
N GLU A 97 11.21 8.91 -3.28
CA GLU A 97 11.81 10.25 -3.40
C GLU A 97 10.86 11.35 -2.90
N ALA A 98 9.58 11.29 -3.28
CA ALA A 98 8.57 12.23 -2.79
C ALA A 98 8.39 12.11 -1.26
N LEU A 99 8.45 10.88 -0.74
CA LEU A 99 8.38 10.59 0.69
C LEU A 99 9.61 11.14 1.44
N GLU A 100 10.81 10.98 0.90
CA GLU A 100 12.05 11.55 1.44
C GLU A 100 12.01 13.08 1.45
N ASN A 101 11.51 13.69 0.39
CA ASN A 101 11.31 15.14 0.31
C ASN A 101 10.30 15.64 1.35
N ALA A 102 9.17 14.93 1.53
CA ALA A 102 8.16 15.25 2.54
C ALA A 102 8.71 15.13 3.96
N THR A 103 9.42 14.05 4.26
CA THR A 103 10.05 13.82 5.58
C THR A 103 11.15 14.83 5.88
N SER A 104 11.93 15.23 4.88
CA SER A 104 12.94 16.29 5.02
C SER A 104 12.30 17.63 5.35
N LYS A 105 11.19 17.99 4.71
CA LYS A 105 10.43 19.20 5.05
C LYS A 105 9.92 19.16 6.50
N LEU A 106 9.38 18.01 6.95
CA LEU A 106 8.93 17.85 8.34
C LEU A 106 10.06 18.10 9.35
N LYS A 107 11.29 17.68 9.05
CA LYS A 107 12.47 17.92 9.88
C LYS A 107 12.90 19.39 9.86
N MET A 108 12.90 20.05 8.70
CA MET A 108 13.25 21.47 8.55
C MET A 108 12.38 22.42 9.38
N TYR A 109 11.11 22.07 9.61
CA TYR A 109 10.19 22.85 10.44
C TYR A 109 10.28 22.49 11.94
N SER A 110 11.42 21.96 12.38
CA SER A 110 11.71 21.69 13.78
C SER A 110 12.86 22.60 14.24
N ASN A 111 12.80 23.09 15.48
CA ASN A 111 13.93 23.78 16.07
C ASN A 111 15.02 22.77 16.46
N GLN A 112 16.23 23.25 16.75
CA GLN A 112 17.40 22.39 17.02
C GLN A 112 17.18 21.39 18.18
N GLU A 113 16.42 21.79 19.21
CA GLU A 113 16.06 20.93 20.33
C GLU A 113 15.09 19.83 19.93
N GLN A 114 14.04 20.18 19.17
CA GLN A 114 13.06 19.23 18.61
C GLN A 114 13.72 18.24 17.66
N GLU A 115 14.66 18.71 16.83
CA GLU A 115 15.40 17.86 15.91
C GLU A 115 16.29 16.85 16.65
N SER A 116 16.94 17.26 17.72
CA SER A 116 17.72 16.37 18.58
C SER A 116 16.84 15.29 19.23
N ILE A 117 15.68 15.67 19.77
CA ILE A 117 14.72 14.74 20.39
C ILE A 117 14.20 13.75 19.33
N LEU A 118 13.78 14.23 18.16
CA LEU A 118 13.31 13.39 17.06
C LEU A 118 14.38 12.40 16.58
N SER A 119 15.60 12.87 16.41
CA SER A 119 16.72 12.03 15.98
C SER A 119 17.01 10.93 17.00
N HIS A 120 16.96 11.24 18.28
CA HIS A 120 17.15 10.26 19.36
C HIS A 120 16.03 9.23 19.41
N GLN A 121 14.78 9.66 19.22
CA GLN A 121 13.62 8.76 19.18
C GLN A 121 13.59 7.86 17.94
N LEU A 122 14.06 8.37 16.79
CA LEU A 122 14.14 7.60 15.55
C LEU A 122 15.30 6.59 15.57
N ALA A 123 16.40 6.87 16.27
CA ALA A 123 17.56 5.99 16.36
C ALA A 123 17.27 4.64 17.02
N GLY A 124 16.19 4.55 17.83
CA GLY A 124 15.75 3.31 18.48
C GLY A 124 14.71 2.52 17.69
N PHE A 125 14.38 2.93 16.46
CA PHE A 125 13.33 2.29 15.66
C PHE A 125 13.86 1.87 14.30
N GLU A 126 13.90 0.57 14.06
CA GLU A 126 14.36 -0.02 12.81
C GLU A 126 13.29 -0.93 12.23
N VAL A 127 13.14 -0.89 10.92
CA VAL A 127 12.28 -1.80 10.15
C VAL A 127 13.20 -2.66 9.30
N ILE A 128 13.15 -3.98 9.52
CA ILE A 128 14.00 -4.93 8.81
C ILE A 128 13.16 -5.69 7.79
N ASN A 129 13.38 -5.42 6.52
CA ASN A 129 12.76 -6.13 5.42
C ASN A 129 13.81 -6.84 4.54
N ARG A 130 13.37 -7.87 3.82
CA ARG A 130 14.23 -8.55 2.85
C ARG A 130 14.62 -7.61 1.71
N LYS A 131 15.92 -7.46 1.47
CA LYS A 131 16.44 -6.69 0.32
C LYS A 131 15.94 -7.32 -0.99
N GLY A 132 15.24 -6.56 -1.82
CA GLY A 132 14.72 -7.05 -3.11
C GLY A 132 13.79 -6.07 -3.82
N TYR A 133 13.42 -4.97 -3.17
CA TYR A 133 12.38 -4.07 -3.66
C TYR A 133 12.86 -2.95 -4.60
N LEU A 134 14.15 -2.64 -4.62
CA LEU A 134 14.69 -1.56 -5.46
C LEU A 134 14.44 -1.79 -6.97
N THR A 135 14.33 -3.03 -7.38
CA THR A 135 14.08 -3.40 -8.79
C THR A 135 12.62 -3.28 -9.22
N VAL A 136 11.68 -3.21 -8.27
CA VAL A 136 10.23 -3.17 -8.58
C VAL A 136 9.65 -1.76 -8.52
N GLN A 137 10.36 -0.78 -7.98
CA GLN A 137 9.89 0.59 -7.85
C GLN A 137 9.42 1.22 -9.17
N PRO A 138 10.16 1.13 -10.29
CA PRO A 138 9.71 1.70 -11.56
C PRO A 138 8.41 1.06 -12.06
N VAL A 139 8.27 -0.25 -11.88
CA VAL A 139 7.06 -0.98 -12.28
C VAL A 139 5.88 -0.57 -11.41
N LEU A 140 6.10 -0.41 -10.10
CA LEU A 140 5.06 0.04 -9.17
C LEU A 140 4.59 1.46 -9.47
N GLN A 141 5.49 2.39 -9.79
CA GLN A 141 5.14 3.76 -10.19
C GLN A 141 4.25 3.79 -11.44
N GLU A 142 4.59 2.99 -12.44
CA GLU A 142 3.78 2.88 -13.66
C GLU A 142 2.41 2.25 -13.40
N LEU A 143 2.36 1.22 -12.54
CA LEU A 143 1.09 0.60 -12.14
C LEU A 143 0.21 1.58 -11.35
N GLU A 144 0.78 2.32 -10.40
CA GLU A 144 0.06 3.31 -9.61
C GLU A 144 -0.50 4.44 -10.49
N HIS A 145 0.34 4.92 -11.43
CA HIS A 145 -0.11 5.90 -12.43
C HIS A 145 -1.24 5.35 -13.31
N ALA A 146 -1.12 4.10 -13.76
CA ALA A 146 -2.13 3.46 -14.60
C ALA A 146 -3.47 3.27 -13.84
N VAL A 147 -3.41 2.89 -12.55
CA VAL A 147 -4.61 2.79 -11.69
C VAL A 147 -5.27 4.15 -11.50
N ALA A 148 -4.47 5.20 -11.25
CA ALA A 148 -4.99 6.55 -11.00
C ALA A 148 -5.63 7.20 -12.24
N ASN A 149 -5.14 6.86 -13.43
CA ASN A 149 -5.62 7.45 -14.70
C ASN A 149 -6.48 6.47 -15.53
N GLU A 150 -6.83 5.32 -14.98
CA GLU A 150 -7.59 4.27 -15.67
C GLU A 150 -7.00 3.90 -17.04
N GLY A 151 -5.66 3.84 -17.13
CA GLY A 151 -4.92 3.54 -18.34
C GLY A 151 -4.52 2.08 -18.43
N SER A 152 -4.78 1.41 -19.58
CA SER A 152 -4.31 0.05 -19.82
C SER A 152 -2.80 0.02 -20.03
N VAL A 153 -2.16 -1.06 -19.58
CA VAL A 153 -0.71 -1.26 -19.75
C VAL A 153 -0.41 -2.63 -20.35
N GLU A 154 0.66 -2.71 -21.10
CA GLU A 154 1.22 -3.99 -21.55
C GLU A 154 2.35 -4.38 -20.61
N ILE A 155 2.28 -5.61 -20.08
CA ILE A 155 3.31 -6.20 -19.21
C ILE A 155 3.95 -7.42 -19.86
N CYS A 156 5.28 -7.54 -19.70
CA CYS A 156 6.00 -8.78 -19.96
C CYS A 156 6.07 -9.58 -18.65
N TYR A 157 5.32 -10.67 -18.55
CA TYR A 157 5.11 -11.41 -17.30
C TYR A 157 5.71 -12.81 -17.35
N ARG A 158 6.53 -13.17 -16.31
CA ARG A 158 7.14 -14.49 -16.15
C ARG A 158 6.34 -15.34 -15.16
N LYS A 159 5.93 -16.54 -15.54
CA LYS A 159 5.25 -17.50 -14.65
C LYS A 159 6.24 -18.17 -13.67
N LYS A 160 5.71 -18.75 -12.61
CA LYS A 160 6.49 -19.26 -11.45
C LYS A 160 7.43 -20.43 -11.79
N HIS A 161 7.25 -21.18 -12.83
CA HIS A 161 8.07 -22.35 -13.19
C HIS A 161 8.34 -22.37 -14.70
N ASP A 162 8.22 -21.21 -15.34
CA ASP A 162 8.36 -21.10 -16.77
C ASP A 162 9.51 -20.13 -17.08
N GLU A 163 10.48 -20.55 -17.85
CA GLU A 163 11.55 -19.67 -18.30
C GLU A 163 11.06 -18.67 -19.36
N GLN A 164 9.89 -18.95 -19.95
CA GLN A 164 9.30 -18.09 -20.97
C GLN A 164 8.44 -16.99 -20.34
N SER A 165 8.72 -15.77 -20.71
CA SER A 165 7.86 -14.62 -20.41
C SER A 165 6.77 -14.46 -21.49
N GLN A 166 5.63 -13.89 -21.13
CA GLN A 166 4.52 -13.64 -22.03
C GLN A 166 4.02 -12.21 -21.90
N ASN A 167 3.85 -11.53 -23.04
CA ASN A 167 3.24 -10.22 -23.08
C ASN A 167 1.72 -10.32 -22.85
N ARG A 168 1.20 -9.36 -22.08
CA ARG A 168 -0.21 -9.26 -21.73
C ARG A 168 -0.61 -7.81 -21.62
N VAL A 169 -1.73 -7.46 -22.21
CA VAL A 169 -2.42 -6.21 -21.91
C VAL A 169 -3.30 -6.42 -20.68
N ILE A 170 -3.17 -5.53 -19.72
CA ILE A 170 -3.96 -5.56 -18.47
C ILE A 170 -4.54 -4.18 -18.16
N ASP A 171 -5.70 -4.15 -17.52
CA ASP A 171 -6.33 -2.97 -16.94
C ASP A 171 -6.15 -3.02 -15.43
N PRO A 172 -5.19 -2.29 -14.84
CA PRO A 172 -4.88 -2.38 -13.42
C PRO A 172 -5.96 -1.70 -12.57
N TYR A 173 -6.67 -2.46 -11.76
CA TYR A 173 -7.71 -1.98 -10.86
C TYR A 173 -7.19 -1.57 -9.49
N GLY A 174 -6.01 -2.04 -9.10
CA GLY A 174 -5.38 -1.67 -7.84
C GLY A 174 -4.07 -2.39 -7.57
N VAL A 175 -3.34 -1.87 -6.59
CA VAL A 175 -2.07 -2.43 -6.12
C VAL A 175 -2.23 -2.84 -4.65
N VAL A 176 -1.72 -4.01 -4.28
CA VAL A 176 -1.80 -4.58 -2.93
C VAL A 176 -0.41 -5.00 -2.48
N ASN A 177 0.00 -4.55 -1.29
CA ASN A 177 1.16 -5.12 -0.60
C ASN A 177 0.69 -6.16 0.39
N TRP A 178 1.18 -7.40 0.28
CA TRP A 178 0.85 -8.50 1.17
C TRP A 178 2.07 -9.37 1.45
N ASN A 179 2.37 -9.58 2.72
CA ASN A 179 3.56 -10.32 3.16
C ASN A 179 4.85 -9.84 2.47
N ASN A 180 5.05 -8.53 2.44
CA ASN A 180 6.18 -7.88 1.80
C ASN A 180 6.34 -8.22 0.30
N LYS A 181 5.23 -8.45 -0.39
CA LYS A 181 5.19 -8.67 -1.84
C LYS A 181 4.13 -7.79 -2.45
N TRP A 182 4.46 -7.21 -3.57
CA TRP A 182 3.54 -6.36 -4.30
C TRP A 182 2.77 -7.15 -5.35
N TYR A 183 1.48 -6.89 -5.44
CA TYR A 183 0.58 -7.48 -6.42
C TYR A 183 -0.23 -6.37 -7.09
N THR A 184 -0.44 -6.49 -8.40
CA THR A 184 -1.49 -5.72 -9.07
C THR A 184 -2.66 -6.62 -9.39
N ILE A 185 -3.85 -6.12 -9.10
CA ILE A 185 -5.11 -6.77 -9.45
C ILE A 185 -5.60 -6.10 -10.71
N ALA A 186 -5.76 -6.87 -11.78
CA ALA A 186 -6.05 -6.32 -13.09
C ALA A 186 -6.94 -7.25 -13.91
N PHE A 187 -7.76 -6.69 -14.78
CA PHE A 187 -8.41 -7.46 -15.83
C PHE A 187 -7.36 -7.82 -16.90
N CYS A 188 -7.26 -9.09 -17.22
CA CYS A 188 -6.31 -9.61 -18.20
C CYS A 188 -6.99 -9.86 -19.55
N HIS A 189 -6.72 -9.05 -20.55
CA HIS A 189 -7.33 -9.21 -21.87
C HIS A 189 -7.03 -10.56 -22.53
N LEU A 190 -5.86 -11.14 -22.27
CA LEU A 190 -5.50 -12.47 -22.80
C LEU A 190 -6.34 -13.60 -22.22
N ARG A 191 -6.79 -13.47 -20.96
CA ARG A 191 -7.56 -14.49 -20.26
C ARG A 191 -9.04 -14.14 -20.09
N ASN A 192 -9.40 -12.89 -20.38
CA ASN A 192 -10.72 -12.32 -20.24
C ASN A 192 -11.30 -12.47 -18.83
N GLU A 193 -10.44 -12.27 -17.82
CA GLU A 193 -10.80 -12.38 -16.40
C GLU A 193 -9.90 -11.49 -15.53
N ILE A 194 -10.38 -11.14 -14.32
CA ILE A 194 -9.59 -10.41 -13.34
C ILE A 194 -8.58 -11.38 -12.70
N ARG A 195 -7.33 -10.96 -12.60
CA ARG A 195 -6.23 -11.77 -12.04
C ARG A 195 -5.33 -10.94 -11.13
N SER A 196 -4.64 -11.65 -10.23
CA SER A 196 -3.54 -11.09 -9.44
C SER A 196 -2.21 -11.36 -10.14
N PHE A 197 -1.43 -10.31 -10.35
CA PHE A 197 -0.07 -10.40 -10.91
C PHE A 197 0.94 -9.96 -9.85
N ARG A 198 1.90 -10.82 -9.57
CA ARG A 198 2.99 -10.48 -8.67
C ARG A 198 3.96 -9.54 -9.35
N VAL A 199 4.19 -8.35 -8.78
CA VAL A 199 4.95 -7.27 -9.42
C VAL A 199 6.39 -7.67 -9.71
N GLU A 200 7.04 -8.43 -8.82
CA GLU A 200 8.42 -8.91 -9.03
C GLU A 200 8.58 -9.88 -10.22
N ARG A 201 7.49 -10.30 -10.83
CA ARG A 201 7.49 -11.13 -12.04
C ARG A 201 7.22 -10.34 -13.31
N ILE A 202 6.94 -9.04 -13.20
CA ILE A 202 6.81 -8.14 -14.33
C ILE A 202 8.23 -7.71 -14.72
N LEU A 203 8.67 -8.14 -15.88
CA LEU A 203 10.00 -7.84 -16.41
C LEU A 203 10.06 -6.48 -17.09
N ASN A 204 8.96 -6.09 -17.71
CA ASN A 204 8.78 -4.81 -18.39
C ASN A 204 7.31 -4.38 -18.32
N ILE A 205 7.07 -3.08 -18.31
CA ILE A 205 5.77 -2.45 -18.36
C ILE A 205 5.79 -1.28 -19.32
N THR A 206 4.80 -1.16 -20.19
CA THR A 206 4.65 -0.07 -21.15
C THR A 206 3.21 0.43 -21.16
N ARG A 207 3.05 1.74 -21.25
CA ARG A 207 1.72 2.35 -21.37
C ARG A 207 1.15 2.05 -22.75
N THR A 208 -0.16 1.82 -22.78
CA THR A 208 -0.90 1.72 -24.03
C THR A 208 -1.72 2.99 -24.27
N PRO A 209 -2.22 3.25 -25.49
CA PRO A 209 -3.13 4.36 -25.74
C PRO A 209 -4.57 4.10 -25.27
N PHE A 210 -4.82 2.94 -24.68
CA PHE A 210 -6.17 2.53 -24.25
C PHE A 210 -6.45 2.92 -22.81
N SER A 211 -7.69 3.27 -22.53
CA SER A 211 -8.24 3.49 -21.20
C SER A 211 -9.33 2.45 -20.90
N PHE A 212 -9.61 2.25 -19.63
CA PHE A 212 -10.67 1.36 -19.16
C PHE A 212 -11.55 2.09 -18.13
N ASN A 213 -12.70 1.51 -17.82
CA ASN A 213 -13.51 1.98 -16.70
C ASN A 213 -13.42 0.94 -15.58
N ARG A 214 -12.91 1.35 -14.43
CA ARG A 214 -12.87 0.50 -13.26
C ARG A 214 -14.30 0.34 -12.69
N PRO A 215 -14.76 -0.87 -12.38
CA PRO A 215 -16.04 -1.05 -11.72
C PRO A 215 -16.10 -0.29 -10.38
N ASN A 216 -17.14 0.50 -10.15
CA ASN A 216 -17.27 1.38 -8.98
C ASN A 216 -17.18 0.65 -7.64
N ASP A 217 -17.72 -0.57 -7.57
CA ASP A 217 -17.79 -1.39 -6.36
C ASP A 217 -16.58 -2.35 -6.23
N PHE A 218 -15.59 -2.25 -7.12
CA PHE A 218 -14.46 -3.16 -7.10
C PHE A 218 -13.48 -2.81 -5.97
N SER A 219 -13.20 -3.78 -5.12
CA SER A 219 -12.14 -3.72 -4.10
C SER A 219 -11.02 -4.69 -4.43
N ALA A 220 -9.83 -4.14 -4.75
CA ALA A 220 -8.62 -4.94 -4.99
C ALA A 220 -8.25 -5.80 -3.77
N ARG A 221 -8.45 -5.28 -2.55
CA ARG A 221 -8.24 -6.02 -1.29
C ARG A 221 -9.17 -7.22 -1.20
N THR A 222 -10.47 -7.00 -1.37
CA THR A 222 -11.47 -8.08 -1.26
C THR A 222 -11.24 -9.15 -2.32
N PHE A 223 -11.01 -8.74 -3.57
CA PHE A 223 -10.67 -9.68 -4.64
C PHE A 223 -9.41 -10.47 -4.31
N PHE A 224 -8.35 -9.80 -3.87
CA PHE A 224 -7.08 -10.46 -3.54
C PHE A 224 -7.25 -11.47 -2.42
N MET A 225 -7.92 -11.10 -1.33
CA MET A 225 -8.17 -11.99 -0.20
C MET A 225 -9.01 -13.21 -0.57
N ASN A 226 -10.08 -13.00 -1.32
CA ASN A 226 -10.93 -14.10 -1.79
C ASN A 226 -10.20 -15.06 -2.75
N ASN A 227 -9.24 -14.55 -3.53
CA ASN A 227 -8.46 -15.37 -4.48
C ASN A 227 -7.13 -15.90 -3.90
N LEU A 228 -6.77 -15.55 -2.67
CA LEU A 228 -5.69 -16.22 -1.93
C LEU A 228 -6.09 -17.63 -1.54
N LEU A 229 -7.36 -17.82 -1.25
CA LEU A 229 -7.99 -19.11 -1.02
C LEU A 229 -8.45 -19.62 -2.39
N PRO A 230 -8.13 -20.87 -2.79
CA PRO A 230 -8.72 -21.45 -3.98
C PRO A 230 -10.25 -21.38 -3.82
N ASP A 231 -10.92 -20.93 -4.89
CA ASP A 231 -12.38 -20.87 -4.93
C ASP A 231 -12.91 -22.30 -5.00
N VAL A 232 -13.23 -22.87 -3.85
CA VAL A 232 -13.78 -24.21 -3.70
C VAL A 232 -15.30 -24.13 -3.46
N ALA A 233 -15.90 -23.04 -3.92
CA ALA A 233 -17.35 -22.86 -3.78
C ALA A 233 -18.09 -24.06 -4.39
N GLY A 234 -18.45 -25.02 -3.56
CA GLY A 234 -19.56 -25.91 -3.80
C GLY A 234 -19.29 -27.40 -4.07
N LYS A 235 -18.09 -27.98 -3.75
CA LYS A 235 -17.86 -29.40 -4.04
C LYS A 235 -17.35 -30.30 -2.89
N SER A 236 -16.85 -29.74 -1.80
CA SER A 236 -16.35 -30.55 -0.67
C SER A 236 -17.05 -30.18 0.63
N GLY A 237 -17.30 -31.17 1.47
CA GLY A 237 -17.88 -30.97 2.79
C GLY A 237 -16.93 -30.20 3.70
N LEU A 238 -17.48 -29.45 4.66
CA LEU A 238 -16.69 -28.80 5.72
C LEU A 238 -16.20 -29.88 6.70
N ILE A 239 -14.91 -29.86 7.01
CA ILE A 239 -14.26 -30.79 7.93
C ILE A 239 -13.71 -30.02 9.11
N SER A 240 -13.91 -30.55 10.31
CA SER A 240 -13.31 -30.04 11.53
C SER A 240 -11.85 -30.51 11.65
N LEU A 241 -10.95 -29.53 11.85
CA LEU A 241 -9.54 -29.74 12.14
C LEU A 241 -9.29 -29.40 13.61
N ILE A 242 -8.89 -30.38 14.40
CA ILE A 242 -8.55 -30.19 15.80
C ILE A 242 -7.04 -30.40 15.96
N ILE A 243 -6.37 -29.38 16.48
CA ILE A 243 -4.93 -29.37 16.74
C ILE A 243 -4.71 -29.13 18.22
N GLY A 244 -3.94 -30.01 18.86
CA GLY A 244 -3.45 -29.84 20.22
C GLY A 244 -1.98 -29.45 20.22
N GLY A 245 -1.52 -28.77 21.27
CA GLY A 245 -0.11 -28.38 21.36
C GLY A 245 0.22 -27.45 22.50
N ARG A 246 1.43 -26.87 22.44
CA ARG A 246 1.84 -25.82 23.39
C ARG A 246 1.05 -24.56 23.11
N ALA A 247 0.71 -23.81 24.15
CA ALA A 247 -0.11 -22.60 24.05
C ALA A 247 0.47 -21.59 23.04
N GLU A 248 1.76 -21.28 23.14
CA GLU A 248 2.45 -20.36 22.23
C GLU A 248 2.39 -20.79 20.74
N ALA A 249 2.60 -22.08 20.48
CA ALA A 249 2.53 -22.62 19.12
C ALA A 249 1.11 -22.62 18.55
N LEU A 250 0.11 -22.82 19.41
CA LEU A 250 -1.29 -22.73 19.02
C LEU A 250 -1.71 -21.28 18.79
N ASP A 251 -1.21 -20.34 19.58
CA ASP A 251 -1.49 -18.91 19.41
C ASP A 251 -0.90 -18.41 18.08
N ASP A 252 0.35 -18.76 17.76
CA ASP A 252 0.99 -18.44 16.48
C ASP A 252 0.23 -19.07 15.30
N LEU A 253 -0.21 -20.33 15.45
CA LEU A 253 -1.02 -21.01 14.43
C LEU A 253 -2.38 -20.34 14.21
N CYS A 254 -3.03 -19.89 15.29
CA CYS A 254 -4.32 -19.17 15.21
C CYS A 254 -4.19 -17.79 14.55
N LEU A 255 -3.02 -17.14 14.64
CA LEU A 255 -2.71 -15.88 13.96
C LEU A 255 -2.24 -16.09 12.51
N HIS A 256 -2.06 -17.34 12.08
CA HIS A 256 -1.67 -17.61 10.70
C HIS A 256 -2.78 -17.14 9.74
N TRP A 257 -2.44 -16.27 8.80
CA TRP A 257 -3.35 -15.58 7.88
C TRP A 257 -4.41 -16.46 7.21
N PHE A 258 -4.08 -17.75 6.98
CA PHE A 258 -4.99 -18.72 6.37
C PHE A 258 -5.92 -19.34 7.42
N LEU A 259 -5.39 -19.74 8.57
CA LEU A 259 -6.13 -20.47 9.61
C LEU A 259 -6.99 -19.55 10.48
N GLU A 260 -6.60 -18.29 10.66
CA GLU A 260 -7.37 -17.29 11.41
C GLU A 260 -8.82 -17.17 10.92
N HIS A 261 -9.03 -17.21 9.59
CA HIS A 261 -10.35 -17.11 8.98
C HIS A 261 -11.22 -18.38 9.18
N HIS A 262 -10.61 -19.48 9.57
CA HIS A 262 -11.28 -20.77 9.78
C HIS A 262 -11.36 -21.18 11.26
N LEU A 263 -10.85 -20.33 12.16
CA LEU A 263 -10.83 -20.58 13.59
C LEU A 263 -12.27 -20.54 14.15
N GLN A 264 -12.64 -21.60 14.88
CA GLN A 264 -13.93 -21.70 15.58
C GLN A 264 -13.76 -21.56 17.10
N GLU A 265 -12.78 -22.25 17.64
CA GLU A 265 -12.56 -22.27 19.07
C GLU A 265 -11.06 -22.38 19.40
N ARG A 266 -10.63 -21.71 20.48
CA ARG A 266 -9.29 -21.77 21.04
C ARG A 266 -9.35 -22.01 22.54
N THR A 267 -8.85 -23.15 23.00
CA THR A 267 -8.67 -23.48 24.44
C THR A 267 -7.18 -23.44 24.79
N SER A 268 -6.84 -23.56 26.07
CA SER A 268 -5.44 -23.55 26.53
C SER A 268 -4.55 -24.62 25.86
N THR A 269 -5.12 -25.74 25.41
CA THR A 269 -4.38 -26.88 24.88
C THR A 269 -4.76 -27.29 23.46
N GLN A 270 -5.79 -26.68 22.89
CA GLN A 270 -6.33 -27.08 21.58
C GLN A 270 -6.86 -25.84 20.81
N ALA A 271 -6.84 -25.95 19.47
CA ALA A 271 -7.53 -25.05 18.56
C ALA A 271 -8.35 -25.87 17.55
N THR A 272 -9.57 -25.42 17.29
CA THR A 272 -10.51 -26.05 16.34
C THR A 272 -10.73 -25.11 15.18
N PHE A 273 -10.54 -25.63 13.97
CA PHE A 273 -10.79 -24.92 12.71
C PHE A 273 -11.81 -25.69 11.88
N VAL A 274 -12.57 -24.98 11.04
CA VAL A 274 -13.49 -25.62 10.09
C VAL A 274 -13.11 -25.17 8.69
N LEU A 275 -12.73 -26.14 7.84
CA LEU A 275 -12.22 -25.91 6.51
C LEU A 275 -12.88 -26.85 5.51
N GLU A 276 -12.86 -26.48 4.26
CA GLU A 276 -13.21 -27.36 3.16
C GLU A 276 -12.16 -28.48 3.00
N GLU A 277 -12.61 -29.66 2.63
CA GLU A 277 -11.78 -30.86 2.54
C GLU A 277 -10.55 -30.67 1.64
N GLU A 278 -10.72 -30.03 0.49
CA GLU A 278 -9.62 -29.77 -0.44
C GLU A 278 -8.55 -28.88 0.16
N LEU A 279 -8.95 -27.80 0.83
CA LEU A 279 -8.04 -26.86 1.51
C LEU A 279 -7.28 -27.53 2.65
N LEU A 280 -7.98 -28.37 3.40
CA LEU A 280 -7.42 -29.13 4.50
C LEU A 280 -6.24 -30.02 4.06
N TYR A 281 -6.36 -30.73 2.94
CA TYR A 281 -5.33 -31.66 2.48
C TYR A 281 -4.27 -31.05 1.57
N THR A 282 -4.51 -29.87 0.98
CA THR A 282 -3.55 -29.21 0.09
C THR A 282 -2.70 -28.16 0.80
N HIS A 283 -3.29 -27.36 1.70
CA HIS A 283 -2.64 -26.22 2.33
C HIS A 283 -2.16 -26.48 3.74
N VAL A 284 -2.99 -27.11 4.56
CA VAL A 284 -2.70 -27.30 6.00
C VAL A 284 -1.41 -28.08 6.26
N PRO A 285 -1.06 -29.15 5.52
CA PRO A 285 0.22 -29.83 5.74
C PRO A 285 1.44 -28.90 5.69
N ASN A 286 1.49 -28.01 4.72
CA ASN A 286 2.59 -27.06 4.55
C ASN A 286 2.64 -25.98 5.64
N ILE A 287 1.50 -25.71 6.28
CA ILE A 287 1.40 -24.74 7.37
C ILE A 287 1.86 -25.37 8.69
N ILE A 288 1.46 -26.61 8.97
CA ILE A 288 1.67 -27.23 10.28
C ILE A 288 2.99 -28.00 10.41
N LEU A 289 3.57 -28.50 9.30
CA LEU A 289 4.86 -29.22 9.34
C LEU A 289 6.00 -28.43 9.99
N PRO A 290 6.15 -27.09 9.77
CA PRO A 290 7.21 -26.32 10.41
C PRO A 290 7.14 -26.27 11.94
N TYR A 291 5.97 -26.50 12.53
CA TYR A 291 5.81 -26.52 14.00
C TYR A 291 6.38 -27.79 14.65
N GLY A 292 6.69 -28.83 13.85
CA GLY A 292 7.32 -30.08 14.31
C GLY A 292 6.52 -30.74 15.44
N LYS A 293 7.18 -30.94 16.58
CA LYS A 293 6.58 -31.59 17.77
C LYS A 293 5.84 -30.61 18.69
N SER A 294 5.81 -29.34 18.37
CA SER A 294 5.14 -28.32 19.21
C SER A 294 3.62 -28.37 19.10
N ILE A 295 3.11 -28.94 18.02
CA ILE A 295 1.69 -29.18 17.79
C ILE A 295 1.44 -30.61 17.32
N LYS A 296 0.22 -31.08 17.48
CA LYS A 296 -0.23 -32.40 17.03
C LYS A 296 -1.64 -32.32 16.48
N VAL A 297 -1.85 -32.82 15.28
CA VAL A 297 -3.20 -33.00 14.75
C VAL A 297 -3.92 -34.05 15.58
N ILE A 298 -5.10 -33.73 16.12
CA ILE A 298 -5.97 -34.66 16.85
C ILE A 298 -6.97 -35.26 15.88
N GLU A 299 -7.60 -34.42 15.03
CA GLU A 299 -8.54 -34.81 13.99
C GLU A 299 -8.31 -33.91 12.75
N PRO A 300 -8.58 -34.40 11.53
CA PRO A 300 -8.99 -35.77 11.18
C PRO A 300 -7.82 -36.72 11.00
N GLN A 301 -8.08 -38.04 11.10
CA GLN A 301 -7.04 -39.06 10.94
C GLN A 301 -6.39 -39.06 9.55
N ASN A 302 -7.14 -38.77 8.51
CA ASN A 302 -6.61 -38.71 7.14
C ASN A 302 -5.52 -37.62 6.98
N LEU A 303 -5.63 -36.50 7.69
CA LEU A 303 -4.59 -35.47 7.68
C LEU A 303 -3.30 -35.96 8.35
N LYS A 304 -3.38 -36.75 9.43
CA LYS A 304 -2.20 -37.37 10.06
C LYS A 304 -1.48 -38.29 9.05
N ASN A 305 -2.24 -39.10 8.34
CA ASN A 305 -1.69 -40.00 7.32
C ASN A 305 -1.00 -39.20 6.19
N LYS A 306 -1.60 -38.09 5.76
CA LYS A 306 -1.00 -37.20 4.77
C LYS A 306 0.30 -36.58 5.27
N LEU A 307 0.36 -36.12 6.51
CA LEU A 307 1.57 -35.56 7.12
C LEU A 307 2.70 -36.59 7.20
N VAL A 308 2.37 -37.85 7.58
CA VAL A 308 3.35 -38.95 7.60
C VAL A 308 3.89 -39.20 6.20
N ALA A 309 3.02 -39.22 5.18
CA ALA A 309 3.44 -39.42 3.79
C ALA A 309 4.39 -38.31 3.32
N VAL A 310 4.05 -37.04 3.53
CA VAL A 310 4.91 -35.91 3.18
C VAL A 310 6.25 -35.98 3.91
N ALA A 311 6.24 -36.31 5.21
CA ALA A 311 7.48 -36.39 5.97
C ALA A 311 8.36 -37.58 5.49
N SER A 312 7.77 -38.68 5.08
CA SER A 312 8.49 -39.84 4.52
C SER A 312 9.10 -39.52 3.16
N GLU A 313 8.35 -38.87 2.28
CA GLU A 313 8.86 -38.41 0.99
C GLU A 313 10.05 -37.44 1.14
N LEU A 314 9.98 -36.50 2.11
CA LEU A 314 11.09 -35.60 2.42
C LEU A 314 12.29 -36.39 2.98
N MET A 315 12.08 -37.37 3.85
CA MET A 315 13.14 -38.16 4.40
C MET A 315 13.85 -38.97 3.29
N GLU A 316 13.10 -39.61 2.41
CA GLU A 316 13.65 -40.34 1.25
C GLU A 316 14.46 -39.40 0.33
N TYR A 317 13.93 -38.21 0.04
CA TYR A 317 14.61 -37.24 -0.82
C TYR A 317 15.97 -36.78 -0.28
N TYR A 318 16.12 -36.66 1.05
CA TYR A 318 17.36 -36.19 1.66
C TYR A 318 18.29 -37.34 2.10
N GLN A 319 17.86 -38.61 2.04
CA GLN A 319 18.70 -39.77 2.31
C GLN A 319 19.42 -40.32 1.06
N VAL A 320 19.10 -39.81 -0.13
CA VAL A 320 19.80 -40.07 -1.41
C VAL A 320 20.92 -39.07 -1.58
#